data_34629a70d771babe21ec7be729635f08
#
_entry.id   34629a70d771babe21ec7be729635f08
#
_cell.length_a   1.000
_cell.length_b   1.000
_cell.length_c   1.000
_cell.angle_alpha   90.00
_cell.angle_beta   90.00
_cell.angle_gamma   90.00
#
_symmetry.space_group_name_H-M   'P 1'
#
loop_
_entity.id
_entity.type
_entity.pdbx_description
1 polymer ?
#
loop_
_entity_poly.entity_id
_entity_poly.type
_entity_poly.pdbx_seq_one_letter_code
_entity_poly.pdbx_strand_id
1 'polypeptide(L)'
;MELIYRSTRNANETATASQAILKGLANEGGLFVPDSIPALDVSLEDLAKMNYQQVAYEVMKLMFTDFTEEELKHCINSAYDKKFDTPEIAPLVHKAGAYYLELFHGSTIAFKDMALSILPYLLTTSAKKNHVKNEIVILTATSGDTGKAALAGFADVPGTKIIVFYPKHGVSPIQEKQMVTQKGENTFVVGITGNFDDAQTGVKKMFSDEKLASYMDEKGYQFSSANSINIGRLVPQMVYYVYAYTRLVKDGTIQAGDKINVVVPTGNFGNILAAYYAKEMGLPIAKFVCASNDNKVLYDFFTTGTYDRNREFILTTSPSMDILISSNLERLIYKIAGNDAEKNAALMKQLSTEGVYTITDEMKAKLAEFAGGYATEAETSATIKKVYESDSYIMDTHTAVAATVYDKYVKETGDKTPTVIASTASPYKFTRSVMESIDEAYAAKSDFELVDELCKLSGVKVPQAIEDIRTAPVLHDTVCDKEEMESVVKKFLNI
;
A
#
# COMPACT_ATOMS: atom_id res chain seq x y z
N MET A 1 5.91 12.61 -25.80
CA MET A 1 4.87 13.57 -25.35
C MET A 1 4.85 13.49 -23.82
N GLU A 2 4.83 14.61 -23.13
CA GLU A 2 4.82 14.61 -21.66
C GLU A 2 3.44 14.19 -21.14
N LEU A 3 3.40 13.22 -20.23
CA LEU A 3 2.17 12.76 -19.59
C LEU A 3 1.77 13.77 -18.51
N ILE A 4 0.57 14.28 -18.61
CA ILE A 4 0.02 15.24 -17.65
C ILE A 4 -0.88 14.53 -16.65
N TYR A 5 -0.80 14.92 -15.40
CA TYR A 5 -1.67 14.48 -14.32
C TYR A 5 -2.71 15.55 -14.01
N ARG A 6 -3.94 15.13 -13.73
CA ARG A 6 -5.05 16.01 -13.35
C ARG A 6 -5.62 15.63 -12.00
N SER A 7 -6.23 16.60 -11.34
CA SER A 7 -7.02 16.33 -10.15
C SER A 7 -8.33 15.61 -10.51
N THR A 8 -8.70 14.62 -9.71
CA THR A 8 -10.00 13.92 -9.81
C THR A 8 -11.20 14.81 -9.50
N ARG A 9 -11.00 16.01 -8.94
CA ARG A 9 -12.08 16.94 -8.52
C ARG A 9 -12.02 18.31 -9.22
N ASN A 10 -10.94 18.60 -9.93
CA ASN A 10 -10.75 19.87 -10.65
C ASN A 10 -9.97 19.64 -11.94
N ALA A 11 -10.66 19.64 -13.07
CA ALA A 11 -10.05 19.41 -14.37
C ALA A 11 -8.98 20.45 -14.76
N ASN A 12 -9.00 21.65 -14.15
CA ASN A 12 -8.04 22.71 -14.43
C ASN A 12 -6.76 22.60 -13.60
N GLU A 13 -6.75 21.80 -12.53
CA GLU A 13 -5.53 21.55 -11.76
C GLU A 13 -4.74 20.44 -12.40
N THR A 14 -3.62 20.80 -13.01
CA THR A 14 -2.71 19.89 -13.72
C THR A 14 -1.31 19.93 -13.12
N ALA A 15 -0.57 18.85 -13.32
CA ALA A 15 0.81 18.71 -12.85
C ALA A 15 1.60 17.78 -13.77
N THR A 16 2.91 17.93 -13.86
CA THR A 16 3.81 16.89 -14.35
C THR A 16 3.92 15.77 -13.31
N ALA A 17 4.52 14.63 -13.65
CA ALA A 17 4.67 13.53 -12.69
C ALA A 17 5.46 13.97 -11.45
N SER A 18 6.58 14.66 -11.61
CA SER A 18 7.39 15.13 -10.49
C SER A 18 6.65 16.14 -9.60
N GLN A 19 5.84 17.03 -10.18
CA GLN A 19 5.00 17.95 -9.43
C GLN A 19 3.89 17.22 -8.64
N ALA A 20 3.24 16.23 -9.25
CA ALA A 20 2.21 15.43 -8.61
C ALA A 20 2.77 14.60 -7.43
N ILE A 21 3.99 14.05 -7.59
CA ILE A 21 4.70 13.34 -6.51
C ILE A 21 5.00 14.28 -5.34
N LEU A 22 5.52 15.49 -5.62
CA LEU A 22 5.84 16.48 -4.58
C LEU A 22 4.61 16.95 -3.82
N LYS A 23 3.54 17.27 -4.53
CA LYS A 23 2.28 17.71 -3.91
C LYS A 23 1.61 16.57 -3.15
N GLY A 24 1.63 15.36 -3.71
CA GLY A 24 0.93 14.19 -3.17
C GLY A 24 -0.58 14.26 -3.30
N LEU A 25 -1.17 15.44 -3.17
CA LEU A 25 -2.61 15.73 -3.21
C LEU A 25 -2.85 17.04 -3.94
N ALA A 26 -3.96 17.18 -4.66
CA ALA A 26 -4.38 18.42 -5.28
C ALA A 26 -4.89 19.43 -4.23
N ASN A 27 -4.90 20.73 -4.59
CA ASN A 27 -5.19 21.83 -3.63
C ASN A 27 -6.58 21.71 -3.01
N GLU A 28 -7.57 21.25 -3.78
CA GLU A 28 -8.95 21.05 -3.30
C GLU A 28 -9.19 19.66 -2.69
N GLY A 29 -8.14 18.88 -2.51
CA GLY A 29 -8.19 17.54 -1.91
C GLY A 29 -8.48 16.40 -2.89
N GLY A 30 -8.51 16.67 -4.19
CA GLY A 30 -8.58 15.65 -5.25
C GLY A 30 -7.28 14.86 -5.40
N LEU A 31 -7.37 13.70 -6.03
CA LEU A 31 -6.22 12.83 -6.29
C LEU A 31 -5.67 13.05 -7.70
N PHE A 32 -4.35 13.04 -7.84
CA PHE A 32 -3.76 13.10 -9.18
C PHE A 32 -3.93 11.77 -9.93
N VAL A 33 -4.40 11.86 -11.16
CA VAL A 33 -4.53 10.77 -12.14
C VAL A 33 -3.88 11.16 -13.45
N PRO A 34 -3.27 10.26 -14.21
CA PRO A 34 -2.75 10.57 -15.54
C PRO A 34 -3.91 10.83 -16.51
N ASP A 35 -3.75 11.76 -17.45
CA ASP A 35 -4.73 12.04 -18.51
C ASP A 35 -5.07 10.79 -19.34
N SER A 36 -4.06 9.95 -19.55
CA SER A 36 -4.19 8.65 -20.20
C SER A 36 -3.20 7.67 -19.59
N ILE A 37 -3.50 6.38 -19.65
CA ILE A 37 -2.56 5.35 -19.26
C ILE A 37 -1.89 4.83 -20.53
N PRO A 38 -0.57 5.07 -20.70
CA PRO A 38 0.17 4.62 -21.87
C PRO A 38 0.21 3.09 -21.97
N ALA A 39 0.12 2.54 -23.17
CA ALA A 39 0.36 1.12 -23.37
C ALA A 39 1.84 0.76 -23.17
N LEU A 40 2.11 -0.46 -22.71
CA LEU A 40 3.47 -1.02 -22.70
C LEU A 40 4.05 -0.99 -24.11
N ASP A 41 5.27 -0.49 -24.24
CA ASP A 41 6.00 -0.35 -25.51
C ASP A 41 7.01 -1.50 -25.74
N VAL A 42 7.06 -2.46 -24.81
CA VAL A 42 7.87 -3.68 -24.86
C VAL A 42 6.93 -4.89 -24.82
N SER A 43 7.24 -5.93 -25.63
CA SER A 43 6.43 -7.15 -25.64
C SER A 43 6.46 -7.89 -24.31
N LEU A 44 5.39 -8.63 -24.00
CA LEU A 44 5.31 -9.43 -22.77
C LEU A 44 6.38 -10.52 -22.74
N GLU A 45 6.77 -11.06 -23.90
CA GLU A 45 7.84 -12.04 -24.06
C GLU A 45 9.22 -11.45 -23.76
N ASP A 46 9.46 -10.19 -24.14
CA ASP A 46 10.72 -9.52 -23.84
C ASP A 46 10.78 -9.08 -22.38
N LEU A 47 9.68 -8.59 -21.80
CA LEU A 47 9.56 -8.33 -20.38
C LEU A 47 9.79 -9.60 -19.54
N ALA A 48 9.40 -10.79 -20.03
CA ALA A 48 9.61 -12.06 -19.33
C ALA A 48 11.11 -12.43 -19.19
N LYS A 49 11.99 -11.87 -20.00
CA LYS A 49 13.45 -12.06 -19.92
C LYS A 49 14.10 -11.13 -18.91
N MET A 50 13.41 -10.10 -18.44
CA MET A 50 13.91 -9.04 -17.59
C MET A 50 13.83 -9.40 -16.10
N ASN A 51 14.73 -8.82 -15.30
CA ASN A 51 14.62 -8.82 -13.85
C ASN A 51 13.64 -7.75 -13.36
N TYR A 52 13.38 -7.71 -12.05
CA TYR A 52 12.41 -6.78 -11.46
C TYR A 52 12.74 -5.31 -11.76
N GLN A 53 14.01 -4.90 -11.61
CA GLN A 53 14.43 -3.52 -11.83
C GLN A 53 14.29 -3.09 -13.29
N GLN A 54 14.54 -3.99 -14.23
CA GLN A 54 14.34 -3.73 -15.66
C GLN A 54 12.84 -3.56 -15.99
N VAL A 55 11.97 -4.45 -15.47
CA VAL A 55 10.53 -4.31 -15.62
C VAL A 55 10.04 -3.01 -14.97
N ALA A 56 10.58 -2.66 -13.80
CA ALA A 56 10.24 -1.40 -13.12
C ALA A 56 10.55 -0.18 -13.99
N TYR A 57 11.70 -0.18 -14.66
CA TYR A 57 12.05 0.90 -15.58
C TYR A 57 11.08 1.00 -16.76
N GLU A 58 10.77 -0.12 -17.41
CA GLU A 58 9.85 -0.15 -18.56
C GLU A 58 8.43 0.36 -18.22
N VAL A 59 7.94 0.05 -17.03
CA VAL A 59 6.63 0.54 -16.55
C VAL A 59 6.71 2.02 -16.13
N MET A 60 7.70 2.38 -15.32
CA MET A 60 7.76 3.72 -14.72
C MET A 60 8.13 4.79 -15.74
N LYS A 61 8.95 4.52 -16.75
CA LYS A 61 9.30 5.49 -17.80
C LYS A 61 8.07 6.00 -18.56
N LEU A 62 7.03 5.17 -18.67
CA LEU A 62 5.78 5.51 -19.35
C LEU A 62 4.88 6.40 -18.48
N MET A 63 4.99 6.28 -17.16
CA MET A 63 4.20 7.02 -16.20
C MET A 63 4.90 8.29 -15.71
N PHE A 64 6.20 8.30 -15.57
CA PHE A 64 7.02 9.41 -15.06
C PHE A 64 7.84 10.04 -16.19
N THR A 65 7.14 10.58 -17.19
CA THR A 65 7.73 11.02 -18.47
C THR A 65 8.63 12.28 -18.36
N ASP A 66 8.54 13.00 -17.25
CA ASP A 66 9.42 14.14 -16.96
C ASP A 66 10.71 13.75 -16.22
N PHE A 67 10.87 12.46 -15.85
CA PHE A 67 12.13 11.93 -15.32
C PHE A 67 13.03 11.46 -16.47
N THR A 68 14.35 11.69 -16.33
CA THR A 68 15.31 11.11 -17.26
C THR A 68 15.51 9.61 -16.95
N GLU A 69 16.09 8.89 -17.93
CA GLU A 69 16.46 7.47 -17.75
C GLU A 69 17.38 7.28 -16.54
N GLU A 70 18.40 8.15 -16.39
CA GLU A 70 19.35 8.10 -15.29
C GLU A 70 18.68 8.32 -13.93
N GLU A 71 17.78 9.30 -13.84
CA GLU A 71 17.01 9.59 -12.64
C GLU A 71 16.14 8.40 -12.21
N LEU A 72 15.39 7.82 -13.16
CA LEU A 72 14.54 6.67 -12.87
C LEU A 72 15.35 5.43 -12.47
N LYS A 73 16.42 5.13 -13.20
CA LYS A 73 17.32 4.01 -12.86
C LYS A 73 17.99 4.19 -11.51
N HIS A 74 18.37 5.42 -11.15
CA HIS A 74 18.86 5.73 -9.82
C HIS A 74 17.82 5.44 -8.75
N CYS A 75 16.58 5.93 -8.89
CA CYS A 75 15.50 5.68 -7.95
C CYS A 75 15.21 4.17 -7.80
N ILE A 76 15.09 3.45 -8.91
CA ILE A 76 14.78 2.03 -8.95
C ILE A 76 15.88 1.19 -8.28
N ASN A 77 17.16 1.41 -8.66
CA ASN A 77 18.27 0.63 -8.14
C ASN A 77 18.57 0.94 -6.67
N SER A 78 18.28 2.16 -6.22
CA SER A 78 18.41 2.54 -4.80
C SER A 78 17.30 1.95 -3.94
N ALA A 79 16.15 1.67 -4.52
CA ALA A 79 15.00 1.11 -3.81
C ALA A 79 15.00 -0.42 -3.76
N TYR A 80 15.20 -1.06 -4.91
CA TYR A 80 15.08 -2.52 -5.07
C TYR A 80 16.46 -3.17 -5.11
N ASP A 81 17.13 -3.21 -3.98
CA ASP A 81 18.48 -3.72 -3.78
C ASP A 81 18.51 -4.82 -2.71
N LYS A 82 19.66 -4.99 -2.06
CA LYS A 82 19.88 -5.95 -0.97
C LYS A 82 18.99 -5.74 0.28
N LYS A 83 18.15 -4.71 0.32
CA LYS A 83 17.12 -4.54 1.35
C LYS A 83 15.98 -5.56 1.22
N PHE A 84 15.85 -6.14 0.04
CA PHE A 84 14.99 -7.30 -0.20
C PHE A 84 15.77 -8.59 -0.02
N ASP A 85 15.20 -9.56 0.67
CA ASP A 85 15.87 -10.83 1.02
C ASP A 85 15.90 -11.84 -0.14
N THR A 86 15.32 -11.50 -1.29
CA THR A 86 15.35 -12.26 -2.53
C THR A 86 15.68 -11.36 -3.74
N PRO A 87 16.49 -11.84 -4.70
CA PRO A 87 16.78 -11.10 -5.93
C PRO A 87 15.57 -10.96 -6.86
N GLU A 88 14.53 -11.77 -6.67
CA GLU A 88 13.29 -11.67 -7.43
C GLU A 88 12.40 -10.50 -6.97
N ILE A 89 12.66 -9.93 -5.80
CA ILE A 89 11.94 -8.82 -5.17
C ILE A 89 10.47 -9.19 -4.83
N ALA A 90 9.74 -9.74 -5.79
CA ALA A 90 8.34 -10.16 -5.68
C ALA A 90 8.13 -11.55 -6.31
N PRO A 91 8.58 -12.63 -5.64
CA PRO A 91 8.46 -13.98 -6.17
C PRO A 91 7.00 -14.45 -6.23
N LEU A 92 6.74 -15.41 -7.14
CA LEU A 92 5.48 -16.13 -7.26
C LEU A 92 5.60 -17.55 -6.71
N VAL A 93 4.65 -17.94 -5.86
CA VAL A 93 4.58 -19.29 -5.27
C VAL A 93 3.25 -19.93 -5.63
N HIS A 94 3.27 -21.11 -6.29
CA HIS A 94 2.04 -21.85 -6.59
C HIS A 94 1.64 -22.71 -5.40
N LYS A 95 0.51 -22.40 -4.74
CA LYS A 95 -0.05 -23.09 -3.58
C LYS A 95 -1.57 -23.05 -3.62
N ALA A 96 -2.22 -24.06 -3.07
CA ALA A 96 -3.68 -24.12 -2.92
C ALA A 96 -4.45 -23.70 -4.18
N GLY A 97 -3.96 -24.07 -5.36
CA GLY A 97 -4.62 -23.80 -6.65
C GLY A 97 -4.49 -22.37 -7.21
N ALA A 98 -3.67 -21.52 -6.60
CA ALA A 98 -3.42 -20.14 -7.06
C ALA A 98 -1.92 -19.79 -6.99
N TYR A 99 -1.57 -18.65 -7.60
CA TYR A 99 -0.21 -18.10 -7.59
C TYR A 99 -0.14 -16.94 -6.59
N TYR A 100 0.55 -17.16 -5.47
CA TYR A 100 0.74 -16.14 -4.44
C TYR A 100 1.91 -15.24 -4.83
N LEU A 101 1.61 -13.96 -5.05
CA LEU A 101 2.62 -12.94 -5.31
C LEU A 101 3.10 -12.40 -3.97
N GLU A 102 4.26 -12.86 -3.52
CA GLU A 102 4.83 -12.52 -2.23
C GLU A 102 5.46 -11.13 -2.26
N LEU A 103 4.77 -10.14 -1.68
CA LEU A 103 5.16 -8.71 -1.69
C LEU A 103 5.84 -8.29 -0.37
N PHE A 104 6.31 -9.23 0.42
CA PHE A 104 6.76 -9.01 1.79
C PHE A 104 8.26 -9.30 2.03
N HIS A 105 9.05 -9.31 0.98
CA HIS A 105 10.49 -9.59 1.05
C HIS A 105 11.35 -8.35 1.36
N GLY A 106 10.74 -7.19 1.56
CA GLY A 106 11.42 -5.94 1.89
C GLY A 106 11.70 -5.76 3.40
N SER A 107 12.29 -4.62 3.74
CA SER A 107 12.81 -4.30 5.07
C SER A 107 11.79 -4.34 6.22
N THR A 108 10.48 -4.24 5.93
CA THR A 108 9.44 -4.26 6.95
C THR A 108 8.48 -5.43 6.80
N ILE A 109 8.82 -6.35 5.89
CA ILE A 109 8.09 -7.59 5.62
C ILE A 109 6.60 -7.41 5.29
N ALA A 110 6.28 -6.34 4.56
CA ALA A 110 4.94 -6.04 4.04
C ALA A 110 5.00 -5.35 2.68
N PHE A 111 3.95 -5.48 1.87
CA PHE A 111 3.86 -4.93 0.51
C PHE A 111 4.11 -3.42 0.40
N LYS A 112 3.94 -2.70 1.51
CA LYS A 112 4.18 -1.26 1.55
C LYS A 112 5.62 -0.89 1.22
N ASP A 113 6.55 -1.80 1.48
CA ASP A 113 7.97 -1.64 1.09
C ASP A 113 8.14 -1.48 -0.42
N MET A 114 7.28 -2.13 -1.23
CA MET A 114 7.35 -2.05 -2.70
C MET A 114 7.24 -0.62 -3.23
N ALA A 115 6.52 0.24 -2.51
CA ALA A 115 6.34 1.65 -2.90
C ALA A 115 7.09 2.62 -1.96
N LEU A 116 7.21 2.30 -0.67
CA LEU A 116 7.88 3.19 0.29
C LEU A 116 9.40 3.11 0.24
N SER A 117 9.98 2.06 -0.36
CA SER A 117 11.43 2.01 -0.62
C SER A 117 11.85 2.96 -1.75
N ILE A 118 10.99 3.22 -2.73
CA ILE A 118 11.32 4.07 -3.87
C ILE A 118 10.84 5.53 -3.69
N LEU A 119 9.74 5.75 -2.95
CA LEU A 119 9.14 7.08 -2.78
C LEU A 119 10.14 8.16 -2.34
N PRO A 120 11.07 7.91 -1.39
CA PRO A 120 12.04 8.92 -0.98
C PRO A 120 12.91 9.41 -2.14
N TYR A 121 13.35 8.51 -3.00
CA TYR A 121 14.18 8.84 -4.16
C TYR A 121 13.38 9.58 -5.24
N LEU A 122 12.13 9.18 -5.46
CA LEU A 122 11.23 9.90 -6.36
C LEU A 122 10.94 11.31 -5.84
N LEU A 123 10.71 11.49 -4.53
CA LEU A 123 10.48 12.79 -3.90
C LEU A 123 11.69 13.70 -3.98
N THR A 124 12.87 13.23 -3.64
CA THR A 124 14.10 14.04 -3.67
C THR A 124 14.49 14.40 -5.10
N THR A 125 14.31 13.51 -6.07
CA THR A 125 14.49 13.80 -7.50
C THR A 125 13.47 14.82 -7.97
N SER A 126 12.18 14.67 -7.60
CA SER A 126 11.13 15.63 -7.90
C SER A 126 11.42 17.02 -7.32
N ALA A 127 11.91 17.09 -6.09
CA ALA A 127 12.31 18.36 -5.46
C ALA A 127 13.42 19.06 -6.25
N LYS A 128 14.47 18.34 -6.66
CA LYS A 128 15.54 18.88 -7.49
C LYS A 128 15.02 19.42 -8.82
N LYS A 129 14.16 18.65 -9.51
CA LYS A 129 13.57 19.05 -10.81
C LYS A 129 12.71 20.31 -10.70
N ASN A 130 12.01 20.48 -9.61
CA ASN A 130 11.13 21.63 -9.36
C ASN A 130 11.82 22.75 -8.57
N HIS A 131 13.16 22.71 -8.45
CA HIS A 131 13.97 23.71 -7.79
C HIS A 131 13.57 24.01 -6.33
N VAL A 132 12.99 23.02 -5.64
CA VAL A 132 12.67 23.08 -4.22
C VAL A 132 13.98 23.06 -3.42
N LYS A 133 14.18 24.05 -2.57
CA LYS A 133 15.39 24.18 -1.72
C LYS A 133 15.17 23.67 -0.30
N ASN A 134 13.91 23.57 0.12
CA ASN A 134 13.54 23.16 1.47
C ASN A 134 13.78 21.67 1.69
N GLU A 135 14.18 21.34 2.90
CA GLU A 135 14.20 19.94 3.36
C GLU A 135 12.77 19.42 3.51
N ILE A 136 12.51 18.24 2.98
CA ILE A 136 11.16 17.65 2.99
C ILE A 136 10.91 16.96 4.33
N VAL A 137 9.87 17.38 5.03
CA VAL A 137 9.43 16.79 6.29
C VAL A 137 8.18 15.95 6.05
N ILE A 138 8.32 14.64 6.18
CA ILE A 138 7.21 13.69 6.08
C ILE A 138 6.55 13.56 7.45
N LEU A 139 5.26 13.88 7.52
CA LEU A 139 4.43 13.59 8.68
C LEU A 139 3.52 12.40 8.37
N THR A 140 3.48 11.43 9.27
CA THR A 140 2.64 10.24 9.11
C THR A 140 1.98 9.88 10.43
N ALA A 141 0.65 9.70 10.40
CA ALA A 141 -0.08 8.99 11.45
C ALA A 141 -0.23 7.52 11.02
N THR A 142 0.00 6.60 11.92
CA THR A 142 -0.02 5.17 11.62
C THR A 142 -0.71 4.33 12.69
N SER A 143 -1.35 3.26 12.25
CA SER A 143 -1.79 2.14 13.10
C SER A 143 -0.75 1.00 13.16
N GLY A 144 0.48 1.25 12.67
CA GLY A 144 1.61 0.30 12.71
C GLY A 144 2.39 0.20 11.39
N ASP A 145 1.86 -0.51 10.40
CA ASP A 145 2.61 -0.94 9.20
C ASP A 145 3.10 0.20 8.30
N THR A 146 2.23 1.18 8.00
CA THR A 146 2.60 2.28 7.09
C THR A 146 3.69 3.14 7.68
N GLY A 147 3.60 3.45 8.98
CA GLY A 147 4.61 4.25 9.66
C GLY A 147 5.97 3.55 9.69
N LYS A 148 5.99 2.26 10.00
CA LYS A 148 7.25 1.50 9.98
C LYS A 148 7.86 1.43 8.58
N ALA A 149 7.07 1.16 7.56
CA ALA A 149 7.57 1.10 6.18
C ALA A 149 8.07 2.48 5.69
N ALA A 150 7.40 3.56 6.07
CA ALA A 150 7.85 4.92 5.77
C ALA A 150 9.15 5.25 6.51
N LEU A 151 9.26 4.94 7.80
CA LEU A 151 10.50 5.11 8.57
C LEU A 151 11.68 4.40 7.91
N ALA A 152 11.50 3.13 7.55
CA ALA A 152 12.55 2.34 6.91
C ALA A 152 12.93 2.87 5.52
N GLY A 153 11.94 3.33 4.75
CA GLY A 153 12.17 3.88 3.41
C GLY A 153 12.91 5.22 3.42
N PHE A 154 12.57 6.10 4.36
CA PHE A 154 13.15 7.44 4.47
C PHE A 154 14.42 7.50 5.35
N ALA A 155 14.77 6.43 6.06
CA ALA A 155 15.94 6.39 6.93
C ALA A 155 17.20 6.79 6.18
N ASP A 156 17.88 7.83 6.68
CA ASP A 156 19.14 8.37 6.15
C ASP A 156 19.10 8.82 4.67
N VAL A 157 17.91 9.08 4.11
CA VAL A 157 17.78 9.67 2.78
C VAL A 157 18.02 11.18 2.87
N PRO A 158 19.08 11.71 2.21
CA PRO A 158 19.45 13.11 2.31
C PRO A 158 18.34 14.05 1.82
N GLY A 159 18.14 15.18 2.52
CA GLY A 159 17.13 16.18 2.20
C GLY A 159 15.72 15.81 2.66
N THR A 160 15.60 14.79 3.52
CA THR A 160 14.33 14.37 4.10
C THR A 160 14.42 14.21 5.63
N LYS A 161 13.30 14.47 6.30
CA LYS A 161 13.04 14.07 7.69
C LYS A 161 11.70 13.36 7.75
N ILE A 162 11.56 12.39 8.64
CA ILE A 162 10.30 11.70 8.83
C ILE A 162 9.92 11.66 10.30
N ILE A 163 8.68 12.06 10.60
CA ILE A 163 8.09 12.05 11.93
C ILE A 163 6.82 11.21 11.87
N VAL A 164 6.80 10.14 12.65
CA VAL A 164 5.69 9.20 12.72
C VAL A 164 5.00 9.30 14.07
N PHE A 165 3.70 9.53 14.04
CA PHE A 165 2.83 9.51 15.21
C PHE A 165 2.02 8.21 15.25
N TYR A 166 2.01 7.54 16.42
CA TYR A 166 1.23 6.31 16.61
C TYR A 166 0.51 6.32 17.96
N PRO A 167 -0.66 5.70 18.09
CA PRO A 167 -1.34 5.56 19.38
C PRO A 167 -0.54 4.61 20.28
N LYS A 168 -0.07 5.11 21.43
CA LYS A 168 0.84 4.38 22.34
C LYS A 168 0.33 3.00 22.77
N HIS A 169 -1.00 2.83 22.82
CA HIS A 169 -1.65 1.58 23.22
C HIS A 169 -2.52 0.97 22.09
N GLY A 170 -2.34 1.45 20.83
CA GLY A 170 -3.17 1.06 19.71
C GLY A 170 -2.45 0.26 18.60
N VAL A 171 -1.24 -0.23 18.89
CA VAL A 171 -0.45 -1.06 17.95
C VAL A 171 0.03 -2.33 18.67
N SER A 172 0.36 -3.39 17.89
CA SER A 172 0.89 -4.61 18.49
C SER A 172 2.30 -4.38 19.08
N PRO A 173 2.74 -5.18 20.08
CA PRO A 173 4.09 -5.07 20.65
C PRO A 173 5.21 -5.18 19.61
N ILE A 174 5.06 -6.04 18.61
CA ILE A 174 6.02 -6.19 17.51
C ILE A 174 6.04 -4.93 16.64
N GLN A 175 4.89 -4.40 16.26
CA GLN A 175 4.80 -3.17 15.47
C GLN A 175 5.39 -1.96 16.22
N GLU A 176 5.05 -1.81 17.51
CA GLU A 176 5.64 -0.75 18.33
C GLU A 176 7.17 -0.89 18.37
N LYS A 177 7.66 -2.10 18.67
CA LYS A 177 9.10 -2.34 18.76
C LYS A 177 9.81 -2.08 17.44
N GLN A 178 9.20 -2.45 16.31
CA GLN A 178 9.74 -2.12 14.98
C GLN A 178 9.90 -0.60 14.78
N MET A 179 8.97 0.23 15.27
CA MET A 179 9.04 1.68 15.13
C MET A 179 10.02 2.31 16.11
N VAL A 180 9.91 2.01 17.41
CA VAL A 180 10.71 2.68 18.44
C VAL A 180 12.20 2.28 18.43
N THR A 181 12.56 1.23 17.72
CA THR A 181 13.95 0.79 17.49
C THR A 181 14.49 1.20 16.11
N GLN A 182 13.73 1.97 15.31
CA GLN A 182 14.15 2.40 13.98
C GLN A 182 15.42 3.25 14.07
N LYS A 183 16.43 2.88 13.27
CA LYS A 183 17.65 3.64 13.09
C LYS A 183 17.50 4.68 12.00
N GLY A 184 18.32 5.73 12.04
CA GLY A 184 18.36 6.81 11.08
C GLY A 184 18.38 8.17 11.77
N GLU A 185 19.33 9.03 11.40
CA GLU A 185 19.49 10.36 12.02
C GLU A 185 18.33 11.32 11.69
N ASN A 186 17.60 11.02 10.61
CA ASN A 186 16.46 11.82 10.12
C ASN A 186 15.10 11.22 10.49
N THR A 187 15.05 10.17 11.33
CA THR A 187 13.83 9.46 11.72
C THR A 187 13.40 9.81 13.14
N PHE A 188 12.09 10.08 13.32
CA PHE A 188 11.50 10.42 14.62
C PHE A 188 10.19 9.67 14.82
N VAL A 189 9.98 9.10 15.99
CA VAL A 189 8.78 8.34 16.35
C VAL A 189 8.19 8.89 17.63
N VAL A 190 6.89 9.12 17.64
CA VAL A 190 6.16 9.73 18.76
C VAL A 190 4.92 8.91 19.09
N GLY A 191 4.86 8.40 20.30
CA GLY A 191 3.63 7.85 20.86
C GLY A 191 2.68 8.98 21.28
N ILE A 192 1.41 8.88 20.94
CA ILE A 192 0.42 9.84 21.44
C ILE A 192 -0.49 9.19 22.49
N THR A 193 -0.91 9.99 23.49
CA THR A 193 -1.95 9.62 24.45
C THR A 193 -3.32 9.83 23.82
N GLY A 194 -3.70 8.96 22.90
CA GLY A 194 -4.93 9.04 22.12
C GLY A 194 -5.06 7.82 21.21
N ASN A 195 -6.05 7.83 20.35
CA ASN A 195 -6.27 6.79 19.36
C ASN A 195 -5.69 7.16 17.98
N PHE A 196 -5.85 6.27 17.00
CA PHE A 196 -5.36 6.51 15.63
C PHE A 196 -6.03 7.72 14.96
N ASP A 197 -7.32 7.96 15.21
CA ASP A 197 -8.05 9.10 14.64
C ASP A 197 -7.54 10.43 15.19
N ASP A 198 -7.13 10.45 16.48
CA ASP A 198 -6.49 11.61 17.10
C ASP A 198 -5.15 11.92 16.42
N ALA A 199 -4.31 10.90 16.18
CA ALA A 199 -3.04 11.06 15.47
C ALA A 199 -3.26 11.58 14.04
N GLN A 200 -4.21 11.00 13.33
CA GLN A 200 -4.53 11.38 11.95
C GLN A 200 -5.10 12.80 11.86
N THR A 201 -5.94 13.18 12.81
CA THR A 201 -6.51 14.53 12.90
C THR A 201 -5.42 15.56 13.18
N GLY A 202 -4.50 15.28 14.11
CA GLY A 202 -3.36 16.15 14.40
C GLY A 202 -2.45 16.38 13.19
N VAL A 203 -2.12 15.31 12.46
CA VAL A 203 -1.33 15.41 11.21
C VAL A 203 -2.07 16.22 10.15
N LYS A 204 -3.36 15.95 9.91
CA LYS A 204 -4.18 16.71 8.93
C LYS A 204 -4.26 18.19 9.29
N LYS A 205 -4.41 18.51 10.57
CA LYS A 205 -4.44 19.91 11.05
C LYS A 205 -3.14 20.63 10.71
N MET A 206 -1.99 20.01 10.94
CA MET A 206 -0.69 20.61 10.59
C MET A 206 -0.52 20.80 9.09
N PHE A 207 -1.00 19.87 8.25
CA PHE A 207 -0.96 20.02 6.79
C PHE A 207 -1.85 21.16 6.26
N SER A 208 -2.97 21.44 6.93
CA SER A 208 -3.93 22.49 6.52
C SER A 208 -3.66 23.86 7.14
N ASP A 209 -2.68 23.99 8.02
CA ASP A 209 -2.34 25.24 8.70
C ASP A 209 -1.37 26.07 7.83
N GLU A 210 -1.92 27.07 7.13
CA GLU A 210 -1.15 27.99 6.26
C GLU A 210 -0.09 28.79 7.03
N LYS A 211 -0.34 29.12 8.31
CA LYS A 211 0.63 29.85 9.13
C LYS A 211 1.81 28.96 9.47
N LEU A 212 1.53 27.73 9.83
CA LEU A 212 2.57 26.73 10.09
C LEU A 212 3.36 26.45 8.79
N ALA A 213 2.69 26.29 7.65
CA ALA A 213 3.34 26.07 6.36
C ALA A 213 4.30 27.24 5.99
N SER A 214 3.85 28.48 6.17
CA SER A 214 4.70 29.67 5.94
C SER A 214 5.88 29.73 6.90
N TYR A 215 5.67 29.42 8.18
CA TYR A 215 6.74 29.36 9.18
C TYR A 215 7.77 28.28 8.85
N MET A 216 7.32 27.09 8.43
CA MET A 216 8.20 26.01 7.99
C MET A 216 9.04 26.44 6.78
N ASP A 217 8.42 27.08 5.77
CA ASP A 217 9.11 27.59 4.58
C ASP A 217 10.21 28.60 4.94
N GLU A 218 9.94 29.57 5.83
CA GLU A 218 10.94 30.50 6.35
C GLU A 218 12.13 29.81 7.04
N LYS A 219 11.89 28.63 7.62
CA LYS A 219 12.91 27.82 8.28
C LYS A 219 13.61 26.81 7.37
N GLY A 220 13.27 26.81 6.07
CA GLY A 220 13.84 25.93 5.08
C GLY A 220 13.27 24.51 5.09
N TYR A 221 12.06 24.32 5.59
CA TYR A 221 11.33 23.05 5.62
C TYR A 221 10.03 23.11 4.81
N GLN A 222 9.64 21.97 4.28
CA GLN A 222 8.37 21.82 3.58
C GLN A 222 7.73 20.47 3.98
N PHE A 223 6.46 20.52 4.37
CA PHE A 223 5.72 19.28 4.61
C PHE A 223 5.42 18.53 3.31
N SER A 224 5.47 17.21 3.39
CA SER A 224 4.98 16.32 2.36
C SER A 224 4.41 15.04 2.99
N SER A 225 3.66 14.28 2.19
CA SER A 225 2.93 13.10 2.64
C SER A 225 3.42 11.84 1.94
N ALA A 226 3.68 10.81 2.74
CA ALA A 226 3.94 9.44 2.26
C ALA A 226 2.67 8.58 2.20
N ASN A 227 1.47 9.18 2.20
CA ASN A 227 0.20 8.45 2.16
C ASN A 227 0.00 7.68 0.86
N SER A 228 -0.86 6.65 0.90
CA SER A 228 -1.15 5.77 -0.26
C SER A 228 -1.78 6.49 -1.45
N ILE A 229 -2.30 7.71 -1.26
CA ILE A 229 -2.90 8.53 -2.31
C ILE A 229 -1.85 9.22 -3.21
N ASN A 230 -0.59 9.32 -2.77
CA ASN A 230 0.49 9.87 -3.60
C ASN A 230 0.71 8.99 -4.84
N ILE A 231 0.75 9.60 -6.03
CA ILE A 231 0.99 8.87 -7.29
C ILE A 231 2.35 8.17 -7.30
N GLY A 232 3.35 8.70 -6.59
CA GLY A 232 4.65 8.08 -6.38
C GLY A 232 4.59 6.79 -5.54
N ARG A 233 3.45 6.51 -4.90
CA ARG A 233 3.16 5.22 -4.26
C ARG A 233 2.31 4.30 -5.10
N LEU A 234 1.47 4.83 -5.98
CA LEU A 234 0.59 4.02 -6.83
C LEU A 234 1.35 3.37 -7.98
N VAL A 235 2.13 4.17 -8.72
CA VAL A 235 2.84 3.70 -9.93
C VAL A 235 3.81 2.55 -9.65
N PRO A 236 4.64 2.56 -8.59
CA PRO A 236 5.51 1.42 -8.29
C PRO A 236 4.77 0.10 -8.07
N GLN A 237 3.50 0.17 -7.66
CA GLN A 237 2.69 -1.03 -7.46
C GLN A 237 2.20 -1.66 -8.78
N MET A 238 2.18 -0.92 -9.87
CA MET A 238 1.88 -1.49 -11.20
C MET A 238 2.95 -2.50 -11.62
N VAL A 239 4.20 -2.25 -11.23
CA VAL A 239 5.39 -3.03 -11.63
C VAL A 239 5.26 -4.49 -11.22
N TYR A 240 4.87 -4.78 -9.98
CA TYR A 240 4.84 -6.17 -9.53
C TYR A 240 3.72 -6.99 -10.17
N TYR A 241 2.66 -6.38 -10.69
CA TYR A 241 1.65 -7.09 -11.47
C TYR A 241 2.16 -7.43 -12.88
N VAL A 242 2.84 -6.47 -13.54
CA VAL A 242 3.50 -6.75 -14.82
C VAL A 242 4.57 -7.83 -14.63
N TYR A 243 5.38 -7.72 -13.59
CA TYR A 243 6.40 -8.71 -13.26
C TYR A 243 5.79 -10.09 -13.00
N ALA A 244 4.73 -10.19 -12.17
CA ALA A 244 4.04 -11.45 -11.89
C ALA A 244 3.53 -12.13 -13.18
N TYR A 245 2.86 -11.36 -14.03
CA TYR A 245 2.39 -11.88 -15.32
C TYR A 245 3.54 -12.45 -16.16
N THR A 246 4.63 -11.70 -16.25
CA THR A 246 5.79 -12.10 -17.05
C THR A 246 6.52 -13.32 -16.45
N ARG A 247 6.44 -13.54 -15.13
CA ARG A 247 6.94 -14.79 -14.51
C ARG A 247 6.10 -15.99 -14.93
N LEU A 248 4.77 -15.87 -14.94
CA LEU A 248 3.88 -16.93 -15.43
C LEU A 248 4.16 -17.30 -16.90
N VAL A 249 4.46 -16.29 -17.74
CA VAL A 249 4.89 -16.51 -19.14
C VAL A 249 6.24 -17.22 -19.19
N LYS A 250 7.23 -16.73 -18.45
CA LYS A 250 8.59 -17.28 -18.40
C LYS A 250 8.61 -18.75 -17.99
N ASP A 251 7.78 -19.10 -16.98
CA ASP A 251 7.72 -20.44 -16.43
C ASP A 251 6.85 -21.40 -17.26
N GLY A 252 6.26 -20.91 -18.36
CA GLY A 252 5.41 -21.68 -19.26
C GLY A 252 4.04 -22.03 -18.68
N THR A 253 3.63 -21.38 -17.60
CA THR A 253 2.30 -21.54 -16.98
C THR A 253 1.20 -21.02 -17.90
N ILE A 254 1.46 -19.88 -18.57
CA ILE A 254 0.59 -19.24 -19.56
C ILE A 254 1.42 -18.84 -20.78
N GLN A 255 0.75 -18.60 -21.91
CA GLN A 255 1.35 -17.92 -23.05
C GLN A 255 1.11 -16.42 -22.96
N ALA A 256 1.97 -15.62 -23.59
CA ALA A 256 1.75 -14.19 -23.69
C ALA A 256 0.42 -13.88 -24.39
N GLY A 257 -0.42 -13.09 -23.75
CA GLY A 257 -1.78 -12.80 -24.20
C GLY A 257 -2.88 -13.62 -23.50
N ASP A 258 -2.54 -14.72 -22.82
CA ASP A 258 -3.49 -15.46 -21.99
C ASP A 258 -3.97 -14.60 -20.80
N LYS A 259 -5.24 -14.73 -20.48
CA LYS A 259 -5.83 -13.95 -19.38
C LYS A 259 -5.52 -14.56 -18.02
N ILE A 260 -5.33 -13.70 -17.04
CA ILE A 260 -5.26 -14.06 -15.62
C ILE A 260 -6.34 -13.33 -14.81
N ASN A 261 -6.65 -13.84 -13.63
CA ASN A 261 -7.39 -13.10 -12.62
C ASN A 261 -6.42 -12.59 -11.54
N VAL A 262 -6.82 -11.52 -10.85
CA VAL A 262 -6.06 -10.96 -9.73
C VAL A 262 -6.99 -10.84 -8.52
N VAL A 263 -6.57 -11.37 -7.38
CA VAL A 263 -7.27 -11.26 -6.09
C VAL A 263 -6.43 -10.43 -5.14
N VAL A 264 -7.02 -9.41 -4.54
CA VAL A 264 -6.27 -8.45 -3.71
C VAL A 264 -6.98 -8.25 -2.38
N PRO A 265 -6.29 -8.51 -1.24
CA PRO A 265 -6.79 -8.07 0.05
C PRO A 265 -6.77 -6.55 0.10
N THR A 266 -7.94 -5.93 0.22
CA THR A 266 -8.11 -4.52 -0.13
C THR A 266 -8.58 -3.69 1.06
N GLY A 267 -7.79 -2.64 1.38
CA GLY A 267 -8.17 -1.55 2.26
C GLY A 267 -8.33 -0.24 1.46
N ASN A 268 -7.25 0.55 1.36
CA ASN A 268 -7.25 1.86 0.68
C ASN A 268 -7.26 1.81 -0.86
N PHE A 269 -7.53 0.68 -1.44
CA PHE A 269 -7.72 0.46 -2.88
C PHE A 269 -6.47 0.69 -3.77
N GLY A 270 -5.34 1.11 -3.22
CA GLY A 270 -4.14 1.43 -4.02
C GLY A 270 -3.58 0.22 -4.76
N ASN A 271 -3.50 -0.92 -4.09
CA ASN A 271 -2.94 -2.15 -4.63
C ASN A 271 -3.77 -2.70 -5.82
N ILE A 272 -5.08 -2.87 -5.65
CA ILE A 272 -5.96 -3.37 -6.71
C ILE A 272 -6.10 -2.36 -7.86
N LEU A 273 -6.07 -1.05 -7.57
CA LEU A 273 -6.05 0.00 -8.59
C LEU A 273 -4.78 -0.06 -9.45
N ALA A 274 -3.64 -0.39 -8.84
CA ALA A 274 -2.40 -0.59 -9.59
C ALA A 274 -2.50 -1.77 -10.56
N ALA A 275 -3.16 -2.87 -10.19
CA ALA A 275 -3.48 -3.97 -11.09
C ALA A 275 -4.40 -3.51 -12.24
N TYR A 276 -5.41 -2.70 -11.94
CA TYR A 276 -6.29 -2.13 -12.95
C TYR A 276 -5.54 -1.22 -13.92
N TYR A 277 -4.63 -0.37 -13.43
CA TYR A 277 -3.78 0.45 -14.30
C TYR A 277 -2.81 -0.40 -15.14
N ALA A 278 -2.27 -1.49 -14.59
CA ALA A 278 -1.45 -2.42 -15.37
C ALA A 278 -2.25 -3.08 -16.52
N LYS A 279 -3.54 -3.39 -16.28
CA LYS A 279 -4.44 -3.83 -17.36
C LYS A 279 -4.63 -2.74 -18.42
N GLU A 280 -4.86 -1.50 -18.02
CA GLU A 280 -4.98 -0.38 -18.97
C GLU A 280 -3.68 -0.18 -19.79
N MET A 281 -2.52 -0.56 -19.26
CA MET A 281 -1.25 -0.61 -20.01
C MET A 281 -1.16 -1.79 -20.98
N GLY A 282 -2.15 -2.68 -21.01
CA GLY A 282 -2.20 -3.83 -21.93
C GLY A 282 -1.96 -5.19 -21.28
N LEU A 283 -1.84 -5.27 -19.94
CA LEU A 283 -1.70 -6.57 -19.27
C LEU A 283 -3.02 -7.36 -19.35
N PRO A 284 -3.01 -8.63 -19.81
CA PRO A 284 -4.24 -9.41 -19.99
C PRO A 284 -4.84 -9.87 -18.66
N ILE A 285 -5.56 -8.99 -17.96
CA ILE A 285 -6.30 -9.32 -16.74
C ILE A 285 -7.79 -9.40 -17.05
N ALA A 286 -8.42 -10.53 -16.72
CA ALA A 286 -9.85 -10.77 -16.94
C ALA A 286 -10.71 -10.24 -15.82
N LYS A 287 -10.32 -10.50 -14.54
CA LYS A 287 -11.07 -10.13 -13.34
C LYS A 287 -10.17 -9.60 -12.25
N PHE A 288 -10.70 -8.62 -11.53
CA PHE A 288 -10.18 -8.10 -10.28
C PHE A 288 -11.11 -8.51 -9.15
N VAL A 289 -10.65 -9.35 -8.26
CA VAL A 289 -11.43 -9.77 -7.10
C VAL A 289 -10.98 -8.95 -5.88
N CYS A 290 -11.85 -8.04 -5.48
CA CYS A 290 -11.63 -7.17 -4.32
C CYS A 290 -12.06 -7.91 -3.06
N ALA A 291 -11.09 -8.34 -2.26
CA ALA A 291 -11.33 -9.07 -1.03
C ALA A 291 -11.39 -8.11 0.17
N SER A 292 -12.48 -8.19 0.94
CA SER A 292 -12.70 -7.45 2.19
C SER A 292 -12.66 -8.39 3.39
N ASN A 293 -12.30 -7.84 4.56
CA ASN A 293 -12.57 -8.49 5.85
C ASN A 293 -13.98 -8.14 6.36
N ASP A 294 -14.25 -8.27 7.66
CA ASP A 294 -15.56 -7.94 8.24
C ASP A 294 -15.94 -6.46 8.03
N ASN A 295 -14.98 -5.56 7.80
CA ASN A 295 -15.22 -4.19 7.31
C ASN A 295 -15.49 -4.19 5.81
N LYS A 296 -16.61 -4.76 5.40
CA LYS A 296 -16.94 -5.09 4.02
C LYS A 296 -17.54 -3.95 3.18
N VAL A 297 -17.12 -2.71 3.42
CA VAL A 297 -17.65 -1.53 2.69
C VAL A 297 -17.45 -1.64 1.18
N LEU A 298 -16.29 -2.17 0.74
CA LEU A 298 -16.00 -2.36 -0.69
C LEU A 298 -16.83 -3.50 -1.29
N TYR A 299 -17.00 -4.62 -0.58
CA TYR A 299 -17.89 -5.70 -1.02
C TYR A 299 -19.30 -5.19 -1.27
N ASP A 300 -19.86 -4.44 -0.30
CA ASP A 300 -21.20 -3.88 -0.42
C ASP A 300 -21.27 -2.89 -1.61
N PHE A 301 -20.24 -2.04 -1.80
CA PHE A 301 -20.17 -1.12 -2.93
C PHE A 301 -20.15 -1.85 -4.28
N PHE A 302 -19.34 -2.86 -4.48
CA PHE A 302 -19.29 -3.61 -5.74
C PHE A 302 -20.58 -4.39 -6.01
N THR A 303 -21.29 -4.80 -4.96
CA THR A 303 -22.56 -5.51 -5.08
C THR A 303 -23.72 -4.56 -5.41
N THR A 304 -23.82 -3.43 -4.69
CA THR A 304 -24.98 -2.54 -4.75
C THR A 304 -24.79 -1.32 -5.65
N GLY A 305 -23.58 -0.83 -5.80
CA GLY A 305 -23.27 0.48 -6.37
C GLY A 305 -23.36 1.63 -5.36
N THR A 306 -23.63 1.32 -4.10
CA THR A 306 -23.70 2.31 -3.02
C THR A 306 -22.51 2.15 -2.08
N TYR A 307 -21.78 3.24 -1.87
CA TYR A 307 -20.71 3.32 -0.87
C TYR A 307 -21.25 3.98 0.39
N ASP A 308 -21.25 3.25 1.50
CA ASP A 308 -21.77 3.71 2.78
C ASP A 308 -20.75 3.49 3.90
N ARG A 309 -20.22 4.62 4.44
CA ARG A 309 -19.30 4.61 5.58
C ARG A 309 -19.99 4.67 6.94
N ASN A 310 -21.31 4.89 6.97
CA ASN A 310 -22.10 5.02 8.20
C ASN A 310 -22.40 3.63 8.78
N ARG A 311 -21.35 2.98 9.26
CA ARG A 311 -21.37 1.64 9.84
C ARG A 311 -20.40 1.53 11.02
N GLU A 312 -20.56 0.49 11.81
CA GLU A 312 -19.64 0.18 12.88
C GLU A 312 -18.26 -0.15 12.32
N PHE A 313 -17.22 0.34 12.97
CA PHE A 313 -15.83 -0.01 12.68
C PHE A 313 -15.46 -1.27 13.48
N ILE A 314 -14.99 -2.30 12.80
CA ILE A 314 -14.68 -3.60 13.39
C ILE A 314 -13.15 -3.75 13.41
N LEU A 315 -12.58 -3.99 14.59
CA LEU A 315 -11.17 -4.36 14.71
C LEU A 315 -11.00 -5.84 14.38
N THR A 316 -10.13 -6.15 13.43
CA THR A 316 -9.89 -7.51 12.95
C THR A 316 -8.42 -7.92 13.08
N THR A 317 -8.12 -9.18 12.78
CA THR A 317 -6.74 -9.67 12.70
C THR A 317 -6.01 -9.26 11.40
N SER A 318 -6.71 -8.60 10.47
CA SER A 318 -6.16 -8.04 9.23
C SER A 318 -6.24 -6.50 9.21
N PRO A 319 -5.52 -5.80 10.12
CA PRO A 319 -5.76 -4.38 10.42
C PRO A 319 -5.51 -3.42 9.26
N SER A 320 -4.71 -3.77 8.27
CA SER A 320 -4.51 -2.92 7.08
C SER A 320 -5.76 -2.83 6.18
N MET A 321 -6.74 -3.68 6.42
CA MET A 321 -8.04 -3.71 5.73
C MET A 321 -9.17 -3.12 6.58
N ASP A 322 -8.90 -2.73 7.84
CA ASP A 322 -9.86 -2.10 8.73
C ASP A 322 -10.04 -0.63 8.33
N ILE A 323 -10.97 -0.40 7.41
CA ILE A 323 -11.25 0.92 6.86
C ILE A 323 -12.76 1.13 6.70
N LEU A 324 -13.18 2.38 6.84
CA LEU A 324 -14.53 2.85 6.46
C LEU A 324 -14.48 3.72 5.20
N ILE A 325 -13.34 4.35 4.90
CA ILE A 325 -13.11 5.14 3.69
C ILE A 325 -11.93 4.56 2.93
N SER A 326 -12.19 4.06 1.72
CA SER A 326 -11.18 3.53 0.80
C SER A 326 -10.70 4.63 -0.12
N SER A 327 -9.57 5.26 0.22
CA SER A 327 -9.14 6.55 -0.33
C SER A 327 -8.85 6.52 -1.84
N ASN A 328 -8.21 5.47 -2.36
CA ASN A 328 -7.88 5.40 -3.80
C ASN A 328 -9.05 4.92 -4.68
N LEU A 329 -10.17 4.49 -4.08
CA LEU A 329 -11.37 4.16 -4.84
C LEU A 329 -11.85 5.38 -5.65
N GLU A 330 -11.61 6.59 -5.16
CA GLU A 330 -11.93 7.82 -5.86
C GLU A 330 -11.35 7.87 -7.29
N ARG A 331 -10.16 7.31 -7.51
CA ARG A 331 -9.56 7.25 -8.85
C ARG A 331 -10.35 6.34 -9.81
N LEU A 332 -10.88 5.23 -9.29
CA LEU A 332 -11.76 4.36 -10.06
C LEU A 332 -13.12 5.03 -10.32
N ILE A 333 -13.70 5.70 -9.30
CA ILE A 333 -14.95 6.46 -9.46
C ILE A 333 -14.82 7.54 -10.54
N TYR A 334 -13.73 8.31 -10.52
CA TYR A 334 -13.42 9.30 -11.55
C TYR A 334 -13.37 8.66 -12.95
N LYS A 335 -12.66 7.53 -13.09
CA LYS A 335 -12.52 6.81 -14.37
C LYS A 335 -13.88 6.33 -14.91
N ILE A 336 -14.69 5.67 -14.08
CA ILE A 336 -16.01 5.16 -14.49
C ILE A 336 -17.05 6.26 -14.70
N ALA A 337 -16.86 7.44 -14.07
CA ALA A 337 -17.64 8.64 -14.35
C ALA A 337 -17.32 9.26 -15.73
N GLY A 338 -16.37 8.71 -16.47
CA GLY A 338 -15.93 9.22 -17.78
C GLY A 338 -14.87 10.31 -17.68
N ASN A 339 -14.07 10.32 -16.62
CA ASN A 339 -13.10 11.35 -16.26
C ASN A 339 -13.75 12.72 -16.02
N ASP A 340 -14.97 12.71 -15.50
CA ASP A 340 -15.74 13.90 -15.14
C ASP A 340 -15.41 14.33 -13.71
N ALA A 341 -14.61 15.40 -13.58
CA ALA A 341 -14.16 15.91 -12.29
C ALA A 341 -15.30 16.51 -11.46
N GLU A 342 -16.29 17.16 -12.07
CA GLU A 342 -17.42 17.74 -11.36
C GLU A 342 -18.33 16.66 -10.78
N LYS A 343 -18.63 15.63 -11.57
CA LYS A 343 -19.40 14.47 -11.11
C LYS A 343 -18.70 13.73 -9.98
N ASN A 344 -17.39 13.49 -10.11
CA ASN A 344 -16.60 12.87 -9.06
C ASN A 344 -16.56 13.74 -7.78
N ALA A 345 -16.33 15.05 -7.91
CA ALA A 345 -16.33 15.97 -6.78
C ALA A 345 -17.67 15.97 -6.04
N ALA A 346 -18.79 15.90 -6.76
CA ALA A 346 -20.12 15.82 -6.17
C ALA A 346 -20.30 14.54 -5.33
N LEU A 347 -19.86 13.37 -5.84
CA LEU A 347 -19.92 12.10 -5.11
C LEU A 347 -19.02 12.12 -3.86
N MET A 348 -17.80 12.67 -3.98
CA MET A 348 -16.88 12.80 -2.83
C MET A 348 -17.39 13.79 -1.78
N LYS A 349 -18.13 14.83 -2.20
CA LYS A 349 -18.82 15.75 -1.29
C LYS A 349 -19.93 15.02 -0.54
N GLN A 350 -20.76 14.22 -1.20
CA GLN A 350 -21.79 13.40 -0.54
C GLN A 350 -21.14 12.46 0.50
N LEU A 351 -20.05 11.79 0.13
CA LEU A 351 -19.31 10.93 1.08
C LEU A 351 -18.86 11.70 2.32
N SER A 352 -18.36 12.93 2.15
CA SER A 352 -17.87 13.73 3.27
C SER A 352 -18.98 14.28 4.17
N THR A 353 -20.11 14.69 3.60
CA THR A 353 -21.24 15.34 4.31
C THR A 353 -22.29 14.36 4.84
N GLU A 354 -22.64 13.36 4.02
CA GLU A 354 -23.71 12.41 4.31
C GLU A 354 -23.19 11.02 4.71
N GLY A 355 -21.92 10.74 4.38
CA GLY A 355 -21.27 9.45 4.61
C GLY A 355 -21.65 8.38 3.59
N VAL A 356 -22.44 8.71 2.58
CA VAL A 356 -22.95 7.76 1.58
C VAL A 356 -23.05 8.42 0.21
N TYR A 357 -22.77 7.65 -0.85
CA TYR A 357 -23.10 8.00 -2.24
C TYR A 357 -23.48 6.76 -3.03
N THR A 358 -24.25 6.94 -4.11
CA THR A 358 -24.60 5.87 -5.05
C THR A 358 -24.18 6.28 -6.45
N ILE A 359 -23.47 5.37 -7.15
CA ILE A 359 -23.10 5.57 -8.56
C ILE A 359 -24.29 5.26 -9.48
N THR A 360 -24.27 5.82 -10.69
CA THR A 360 -25.32 5.55 -11.69
C THR A 360 -25.20 4.12 -12.24
N ASP A 361 -26.28 3.60 -12.82
CA ASP A 361 -26.29 2.29 -13.48
C ASP A 361 -25.25 2.21 -14.61
N GLU A 362 -25.04 3.31 -15.35
CA GLU A 362 -23.99 3.41 -16.38
C GLU A 362 -22.59 3.26 -15.78
N MET A 363 -22.32 3.91 -14.66
CA MET A 363 -21.05 3.75 -13.94
C MET A 363 -20.89 2.34 -13.41
N LYS A 364 -21.96 1.75 -12.85
CA LYS A 364 -21.96 0.39 -12.33
C LYS A 364 -21.66 -0.64 -13.43
N ALA A 365 -22.19 -0.45 -14.64
CA ALA A 365 -21.90 -1.32 -15.78
C ALA A 365 -20.40 -1.36 -16.12
N LYS A 366 -19.66 -0.25 -15.90
CA LYS A 366 -18.21 -0.19 -16.13
C LYS A 366 -17.39 -0.93 -15.06
N LEU A 367 -18.02 -1.40 -13.99
CA LEU A 367 -17.40 -2.22 -12.96
C LEU A 367 -17.50 -3.74 -13.23
N ALA A 368 -17.97 -4.16 -14.40
CA ALA A 368 -18.16 -5.58 -14.75
C ALA A 368 -16.91 -6.45 -14.63
N GLU A 369 -15.71 -5.84 -14.66
CA GLU A 369 -14.44 -6.53 -14.46
C GLU A 369 -14.06 -6.74 -13.00
N PHE A 370 -14.76 -6.09 -12.08
CA PHE A 370 -14.56 -6.23 -10.65
C PHE A 370 -15.58 -7.20 -10.06
N ALA A 371 -15.11 -8.03 -9.14
CA ALA A 371 -15.95 -8.85 -8.26
C ALA A 371 -15.60 -8.53 -6.81
N GLY A 372 -16.61 -8.28 -5.99
CA GLY A 372 -16.42 -8.12 -4.55
C GLY A 372 -16.60 -9.45 -3.81
N GLY A 373 -15.82 -9.66 -2.76
CA GLY A 373 -16.01 -10.76 -1.83
C GLY A 373 -15.55 -10.35 -0.43
N TYR A 374 -15.96 -11.10 0.60
CA TYR A 374 -15.48 -10.88 1.96
C TYR A 374 -15.30 -12.19 2.72
N ALA A 375 -14.43 -12.14 3.73
CA ALA A 375 -14.22 -13.23 4.68
C ALA A 375 -14.40 -12.72 6.10
N THR A 376 -15.06 -13.52 6.92
CA THR A 376 -15.15 -13.29 8.37
C THR A 376 -13.85 -13.70 9.07
N GLU A 377 -13.64 -13.25 10.32
CA GLU A 377 -12.49 -13.66 11.13
C GLU A 377 -12.41 -15.19 11.25
N ALA A 378 -13.54 -15.87 11.48
CA ALA A 378 -13.57 -17.32 11.58
C ALA A 378 -13.16 -18.03 10.26
N GLU A 379 -13.62 -17.53 9.11
CA GLU A 379 -13.24 -18.06 7.80
C GLU A 379 -11.78 -17.79 7.48
N THR A 380 -11.26 -16.62 7.86
CA THR A 380 -9.86 -16.26 7.72
C THR A 380 -8.95 -17.21 8.50
N SER A 381 -9.25 -17.44 9.78
CA SER A 381 -8.53 -18.37 10.64
C SER A 381 -8.59 -19.81 10.10
N ALA A 382 -9.76 -20.27 9.69
CA ALA A 382 -9.93 -21.61 9.11
C ALA A 382 -9.12 -21.79 7.82
N THR A 383 -8.99 -20.73 7.00
CA THR A 383 -8.21 -20.78 5.75
C THR A 383 -6.71 -20.88 6.03
N ILE A 384 -6.17 -20.15 7.02
CA ILE A 384 -4.76 -20.28 7.43
C ILE A 384 -4.46 -21.75 7.79
N LYS A 385 -5.26 -22.34 8.65
CA LYS A 385 -5.11 -23.74 9.07
C LYS A 385 -5.21 -24.70 7.90
N LYS A 386 -6.27 -24.57 7.08
CA LYS A 386 -6.53 -25.44 5.93
C LYS A 386 -5.34 -25.46 4.96
N VAL A 387 -4.83 -24.28 4.56
CA VAL A 387 -3.75 -24.18 3.58
C VAL A 387 -2.42 -24.68 4.17
N TYR A 388 -2.18 -24.43 5.45
CA TYR A 388 -1.04 -25.03 6.13
C TYR A 388 -1.10 -26.57 6.10
N GLU A 389 -2.23 -27.16 6.45
CA GLU A 389 -2.41 -28.62 6.49
C GLU A 389 -2.34 -29.28 5.10
N SER A 390 -2.88 -28.63 4.06
CA SER A 390 -2.91 -29.20 2.70
C SER A 390 -1.64 -28.97 1.89
N ASP A 391 -1.03 -27.80 2.00
CA ASP A 391 0.04 -27.35 1.11
C ASP A 391 1.34 -27.00 1.84
N SER A 392 1.38 -27.13 3.17
CA SER A 392 2.50 -26.70 4.02
C SER A 392 2.89 -25.24 3.77
N TYR A 393 1.91 -24.40 3.43
CA TYR A 393 2.10 -22.97 3.18
C TYR A 393 1.42 -22.16 4.26
N ILE A 394 2.20 -21.33 4.94
CA ILE A 394 1.70 -20.45 5.99
C ILE A 394 1.62 -19.03 5.44
N MET A 395 0.43 -18.45 5.47
CA MET A 395 0.15 -17.10 5.02
C MET A 395 -0.24 -16.20 6.19
N ASP A 396 -0.10 -14.89 5.99
CA ASP A 396 -0.60 -13.89 6.93
C ASP A 396 -2.13 -13.75 6.86
N THR A 397 -2.70 -13.06 7.82
CA THR A 397 -4.15 -12.87 7.95
C THR A 397 -4.78 -12.15 6.76
N HIS A 398 -4.10 -11.15 6.18
CA HIS A 398 -4.59 -10.42 5.00
C HIS A 398 -4.63 -11.31 3.77
N THR A 399 -3.56 -12.06 3.53
CA THR A 399 -3.50 -13.04 2.44
C THR A 399 -4.57 -14.12 2.62
N ALA A 400 -4.84 -14.54 3.85
CA ALA A 400 -5.89 -15.52 4.16
C ALA A 400 -7.30 -14.99 3.83
N VAL A 401 -7.58 -13.71 4.07
CA VAL A 401 -8.83 -13.08 3.59
C VAL A 401 -8.95 -13.21 2.07
N ALA A 402 -7.89 -12.89 1.33
CA ALA A 402 -7.89 -12.99 -0.13
C ALA A 402 -8.04 -14.44 -0.61
N ALA A 403 -7.36 -15.39 0.02
CA ALA A 403 -7.47 -16.82 -0.30
C ALA A 403 -8.88 -17.37 -0.02
N THR A 404 -9.52 -16.95 1.07
CA THR A 404 -10.91 -17.31 1.39
C THR A 404 -11.86 -16.78 0.32
N VAL A 405 -11.70 -15.53 -0.06
CA VAL A 405 -12.54 -14.89 -1.10
C VAL A 405 -12.31 -15.55 -2.46
N TYR A 406 -11.08 -15.91 -2.80
CA TYR A 406 -10.77 -16.69 -3.99
C TYR A 406 -11.49 -18.04 -4.03
N ASP A 407 -11.42 -18.80 -2.93
CA ASP A 407 -12.13 -20.09 -2.81
C ASP A 407 -13.65 -19.92 -3.02
N LYS A 408 -14.25 -18.90 -2.43
CA LYS A 408 -15.68 -18.57 -2.61
C LYS A 408 -15.99 -18.21 -4.06
N TYR A 409 -15.18 -17.34 -4.68
CA TYR A 409 -15.33 -16.90 -6.07
C TYR A 409 -15.28 -18.08 -7.05
N VAL A 410 -14.30 -18.96 -6.91
CA VAL A 410 -14.17 -20.16 -7.77
C VAL A 410 -15.35 -21.12 -7.58
N LYS A 411 -15.82 -21.32 -6.34
CA LYS A 411 -17.00 -22.16 -6.07
C LYS A 411 -18.28 -21.61 -6.69
N GLU A 412 -18.44 -20.30 -6.66
CA GLU A 412 -19.63 -19.62 -7.17
C GLU A 412 -19.66 -19.54 -8.70
N THR A 413 -18.52 -19.24 -9.30
CA THR A 413 -18.43 -18.95 -10.75
C THR A 413 -17.98 -20.14 -11.60
N GLY A 414 -17.25 -21.10 -11.01
CA GLY A 414 -16.56 -22.17 -11.73
C GLY A 414 -15.38 -21.68 -12.58
N ASP A 415 -14.93 -20.44 -12.38
CA ASP A 415 -13.83 -19.82 -13.14
C ASP A 415 -12.50 -20.53 -12.83
N LYS A 416 -11.82 -21.00 -13.89
CA LYS A 416 -10.54 -21.74 -13.83
C LYS A 416 -9.38 -20.93 -14.37
N THR A 417 -9.59 -19.66 -14.66
CA THR A 417 -8.54 -18.75 -15.15
C THR A 417 -7.39 -18.70 -14.13
N PRO A 418 -6.13 -18.86 -14.57
CA PRO A 418 -4.97 -18.75 -13.68
C PRO A 418 -5.06 -17.46 -12.85
N THR A 419 -4.94 -17.60 -11.55
CA THR A 419 -5.21 -16.49 -10.62
C THR A 419 -3.98 -16.14 -9.80
N VAL A 420 -3.64 -14.86 -9.77
CA VAL A 420 -2.60 -14.29 -8.91
C VAL A 420 -3.27 -13.68 -7.68
N ILE A 421 -2.86 -14.12 -6.50
CA ILE A 421 -3.28 -13.55 -5.21
C ILE A 421 -2.16 -12.69 -4.65
N ALA A 422 -2.44 -11.42 -4.37
CA ALA A 422 -1.46 -10.56 -3.72
C ALA A 422 -1.25 -11.00 -2.25
N SER A 423 -0.08 -11.52 -1.95
CA SER A 423 0.34 -11.91 -0.60
C SER A 423 1.07 -10.72 0.04
N THR A 424 0.35 -9.99 0.89
CA THR A 424 0.70 -8.60 1.24
C THR A 424 1.55 -8.44 2.48
N ALA A 425 1.69 -9.48 3.30
CA ALA A 425 2.57 -9.45 4.47
C ALA A 425 3.16 -10.85 4.76
N SER A 426 4.31 -10.86 5.40
CA SER A 426 4.89 -12.08 5.95
C SER A 426 4.06 -12.56 7.15
N PRO A 427 3.87 -13.88 7.32
CA PRO A 427 3.21 -14.43 8.51
C PRO A 427 3.94 -14.02 9.81
N TYR A 428 5.22 -13.75 9.75
CA TYR A 428 5.99 -13.27 10.90
C TYR A 428 5.57 -11.89 11.42
N LYS A 429 4.88 -11.09 10.61
CA LYS A 429 4.36 -9.79 11.03
C LYS A 429 3.13 -9.90 11.92
N PHE A 430 2.36 -10.95 11.72
CA PHE A 430 1.12 -11.26 12.43
C PHE A 430 1.19 -12.63 13.12
N THR A 431 2.37 -12.97 13.64
CA THR A 431 2.73 -14.29 14.16
C THR A 431 1.69 -14.84 15.13
N ARG A 432 1.19 -14.04 16.08
CA ARG A 432 0.21 -14.47 17.07
C ARG A 432 -1.08 -14.96 16.40
N SER A 433 -1.70 -14.12 15.59
CA SER A 433 -2.95 -14.47 14.90
C SER A 433 -2.79 -15.66 13.97
N VAL A 434 -1.65 -15.77 13.29
CA VAL A 434 -1.34 -16.90 12.41
C VAL A 434 -1.19 -18.19 13.21
N MET A 435 -0.41 -18.18 14.29
CA MET A 435 -0.15 -19.37 15.10
C MET A 435 -1.40 -19.84 15.85
N GLU A 436 -2.16 -18.92 16.44
CA GLU A 436 -3.44 -19.23 17.11
C GLU A 436 -4.48 -19.82 16.12
N SER A 437 -4.45 -19.38 14.85
CA SER A 437 -5.29 -19.95 13.79
C SER A 437 -4.93 -21.41 13.46
N ILE A 438 -3.65 -21.77 13.58
CA ILE A 438 -3.19 -23.15 13.34
C ILE A 438 -3.54 -24.05 14.53
N ASP A 439 -3.25 -23.59 15.76
CA ASP A 439 -3.56 -24.30 17.00
C ASP A 439 -3.73 -23.31 18.16
N GLU A 440 -4.90 -23.34 18.81
CA GLU A 440 -5.22 -22.48 19.97
C GLU A 440 -4.26 -22.66 21.16
N ALA A 441 -3.56 -23.78 21.25
CA ALA A 441 -2.54 -24.01 22.28
C ALA A 441 -1.39 -22.99 22.24
N TYR A 442 -1.17 -22.36 21.11
CA TYR A 442 -0.16 -21.31 20.96
C TYR A 442 -0.49 -20.00 21.69
N ALA A 443 -1.74 -19.75 22.06
CA ALA A 443 -2.16 -18.55 22.77
C ALA A 443 -1.42 -18.29 24.10
N ALA A 444 -0.93 -19.35 24.74
CA ALA A 444 -0.19 -19.28 26.00
C ALA A 444 1.27 -18.79 25.86
N LYS A 445 1.81 -18.69 24.63
CA LYS A 445 3.20 -18.32 24.36
C LYS A 445 3.36 -16.82 24.19
N SER A 446 4.55 -16.29 24.48
CA SER A 446 4.93 -14.91 24.19
C SER A 446 5.17 -14.73 22.67
N ASP A 447 5.13 -13.47 22.19
CA ASP A 447 5.24 -13.18 20.75
C ASP A 447 6.56 -13.69 20.14
N PHE A 448 7.69 -13.57 20.85
CA PHE A 448 8.96 -14.09 20.34
C PHE A 448 9.10 -15.62 20.43
N GLU A 449 8.47 -16.26 21.41
CA GLU A 449 8.33 -17.73 21.40
C GLU A 449 7.50 -18.21 20.23
N LEU A 450 6.43 -17.49 19.89
CA LEU A 450 5.63 -17.76 18.69
C LEU A 450 6.41 -17.60 17.38
N VAL A 451 7.30 -16.63 17.30
CA VAL A 451 8.23 -16.48 16.15
C VAL A 451 9.11 -17.72 16.00
N ASP A 452 9.67 -18.25 17.10
CA ASP A 452 10.51 -19.44 17.07
C ASP A 452 9.71 -20.70 16.71
N GLU A 453 8.48 -20.81 17.19
CA GLU A 453 7.58 -21.92 16.82
C GLU A 453 7.15 -21.82 15.35
N LEU A 454 6.85 -20.62 14.84
CA LEU A 454 6.53 -20.43 13.42
C LEU A 454 7.70 -20.85 12.52
N CYS A 455 8.93 -20.50 12.90
CA CYS A 455 10.13 -20.93 12.19
C CYS A 455 10.24 -22.48 12.12
N LYS A 456 10.03 -23.15 13.25
CA LYS A 456 10.06 -24.62 13.31
C LYS A 456 8.94 -25.25 12.46
N LEU A 457 7.76 -24.66 12.49
CA LEU A 457 6.57 -25.18 11.83
C LEU A 457 6.62 -25.00 10.31
N SER A 458 7.04 -23.80 9.86
CA SER A 458 7.09 -23.44 8.44
C SER A 458 8.37 -23.89 7.74
N GLY A 459 9.47 -24.07 8.47
CA GLY A 459 10.81 -24.23 7.91
C GLY A 459 11.34 -22.95 7.26
N VAL A 460 10.60 -21.84 7.29
CA VAL A 460 11.01 -20.55 6.75
C VAL A 460 11.83 -19.80 7.80
N LYS A 461 13.02 -19.34 7.39
CA LYS A 461 13.91 -18.59 8.27
C LYS A 461 13.22 -17.31 8.79
N VAL A 462 13.43 -17.00 10.06
CA VAL A 462 12.95 -15.74 10.64
C VAL A 462 13.54 -14.57 9.86
N PRO A 463 12.71 -13.63 9.36
CA PRO A 463 13.20 -12.45 8.64
C PRO A 463 14.11 -11.60 9.51
N GLN A 464 15.14 -11.00 8.90
CA GLN A 464 16.10 -10.14 9.60
C GLN A 464 15.39 -9.00 10.34
N ALA A 465 14.31 -8.44 9.76
CA ALA A 465 13.49 -7.42 10.38
C ALA A 465 12.88 -7.81 11.74
N ILE A 466 12.68 -9.10 11.99
CA ILE A 466 12.19 -9.63 13.27
C ILE A 466 13.35 -9.95 14.21
N GLU A 467 14.43 -10.55 13.68
CA GLU A 467 15.62 -10.82 14.49
C GLU A 467 16.23 -9.55 15.06
N ASP A 468 16.33 -8.50 14.24
CA ASP A 468 16.92 -7.21 14.65
C ASP A 468 16.19 -6.59 15.84
N ILE A 469 14.87 -6.72 15.93
CA ILE A 469 14.09 -6.12 17.03
C ILE A 469 14.12 -6.92 18.32
N ARG A 470 14.58 -8.18 18.34
CA ARG A 470 14.62 -8.99 19.56
C ARG A 470 15.42 -8.33 20.67
N THR A 471 16.58 -7.78 20.33
CA THR A 471 17.55 -7.19 21.25
C THR A 471 17.82 -5.72 21.01
N ALA A 472 17.17 -5.11 20.00
CA ALA A 472 17.40 -3.72 19.65
C ALA A 472 17.01 -2.78 20.82
N PRO A 473 17.85 -1.77 21.13
CA PRO A 473 17.50 -0.76 22.13
C PRO A 473 16.37 0.12 21.60
N VAL A 474 15.57 0.63 22.51
CA VAL A 474 14.60 1.70 22.21
C VAL A 474 15.37 2.98 21.91
N LEU A 475 15.19 3.54 20.73
CA LEU A 475 15.81 4.77 20.26
C LEU A 475 14.84 5.96 20.29
N HIS A 476 13.54 5.68 20.30
CA HIS A 476 12.47 6.68 20.29
C HIS A 476 11.51 6.41 21.44
N ASP A 477 11.55 7.23 22.47
CA ASP A 477 10.74 7.11 23.69
C ASP A 477 9.82 8.31 23.91
N THR A 478 9.77 9.25 22.96
CA THR A 478 8.93 10.45 23.05
C THR A 478 7.45 10.08 23.03
N VAL A 479 6.73 10.56 24.04
CA VAL A 479 5.26 10.49 24.13
C VAL A 479 4.73 11.89 24.35
N CYS A 480 3.62 12.25 23.74
CA CYS A 480 2.96 13.54 23.92
C CYS A 480 1.43 13.41 23.87
N ASP A 481 0.75 14.43 24.35
CA ASP A 481 -0.68 14.57 24.13
C ASP A 481 -0.96 15.04 22.69
N LYS A 482 -2.16 14.76 22.18
CA LYS A 482 -2.53 15.10 20.80
C LYS A 482 -2.46 16.61 20.49
N GLU A 483 -2.66 17.44 21.51
CA GLU A 483 -2.54 18.90 21.44
C GLU A 483 -1.09 19.39 21.32
N GLU A 484 -0.12 18.56 21.68
CA GLU A 484 1.31 18.90 21.69
C GLU A 484 2.06 18.47 20.42
N MET A 485 1.39 17.76 19.49
CA MET A 485 2.02 17.19 18.30
C MET A 485 2.82 18.23 17.50
N GLU A 486 2.26 19.44 17.28
CA GLU A 486 2.95 20.52 16.55
C GLU A 486 4.23 20.98 17.29
N SER A 487 4.18 21.13 18.59
CA SER A 487 5.33 21.54 19.38
C SER A 487 6.47 20.52 19.35
N VAL A 488 6.11 19.23 19.30
CA VAL A 488 7.08 18.13 19.17
C VAL A 488 7.72 18.14 17.76
N VAL A 489 6.96 18.41 16.71
CA VAL A 489 7.51 18.58 15.35
C VAL A 489 8.54 19.72 15.34
N LYS A 490 8.18 20.89 15.86
CA LYS A 490 9.10 22.05 15.93
C LYS A 490 10.37 21.71 16.72
N LYS A 491 10.23 21.01 17.84
CA LYS A 491 11.38 20.57 18.67
C LYS A 491 12.34 19.67 17.87
N PHE A 492 11.83 18.68 17.13
CA PHE A 492 12.68 17.80 16.32
C PHE A 492 13.36 18.51 15.14
N LEU A 493 12.75 19.58 14.63
CA LEU A 493 13.31 20.39 13.56
C LEU A 493 14.21 21.52 14.09
N ASN A 494 14.31 21.69 15.40
CA ASN A 494 15.06 22.76 16.06
C ASN A 494 14.61 24.17 15.63
N ILE A 495 13.30 24.41 15.57
CA ILE A 495 12.68 25.68 15.12
C ILE A 495 11.65 26.22 16.12
#